data_0e38521f8531f0589b48bbccadc9cd7d
#
_entry.id   0e38521f8531f0589b48bbccadc9cd7d
#
_cell.length_a   1.000
_cell.length_b   1.000
_cell.length_c   1.000
_cell.angle_alpha   90.00
_cell.angle_beta   90.00
_cell.angle_gamma   90.00
#
_symmetry.space_group_name_H-M   'P 1'
#
loop_
_entity.id
_entity.type
_entity.pdbx_description
1 polymer ?
#
loop_
_entity_poly.entity_id
_entity_poly.type
_entity_poly.pdbx_seq_one_letter_code
_entity_poly.pdbx_strand_id
1 'polypeptide(L)'
;MNVVRLVDDLPEARRGVAVGTFDGVHLGHLRVIDAARAAGLETAVVTFDPHPRAVLGRDVELLTTLERRLELFEAAGVDDVVVLEFTETLADLEPTEFAELILRGMGAEVVAAGETFRFGRDRQGDLTLLDRLGFDVRRVPVLGNVSSSRIREFLHAGEPDRAARLLGRPAEVEGVVVHGDGRGRELGFPTANLDVPSGLLVPPDGVYAGWTCDRLAAISVGTNPQFDGVERRVEAHLLDFDDDLYDQRLVVEIWSSLRGQMRFDSVEALVEQIGADVAQVRESARPV
;
A
#
# COMPACT_ATOMS: atom_id res chain seq x y z
N MET A 1 16.32 6.82 -6.58
CA MET A 1 16.23 5.37 -6.24
C MET A 1 16.29 4.54 -7.52
N ASN A 2 17.18 3.52 -7.61
CA ASN A 2 17.18 2.59 -8.74
C ASN A 2 16.19 1.45 -8.49
N VAL A 3 15.45 1.05 -9.52
CA VAL A 3 14.51 -0.07 -9.44
C VAL A 3 14.82 -1.05 -10.54
N VAL A 4 15.15 -2.30 -10.16
CA VAL A 4 15.49 -3.36 -11.10
C VAL A 4 14.67 -4.63 -10.83
N ARG A 5 14.57 -5.51 -11.82
CA ARG A 5 13.92 -6.82 -11.67
C ARG A 5 14.92 -7.98 -11.61
N LEU A 6 16.13 -7.76 -12.06
CA LEU A 6 17.23 -8.73 -11.98
C LEU A 6 18.35 -8.14 -11.12
N VAL A 7 18.96 -8.98 -10.29
CA VAL A 7 20.07 -8.59 -9.43
C VAL A 7 21.27 -8.11 -10.25
N ASP A 8 21.49 -8.73 -11.40
CA ASP A 8 22.60 -8.41 -12.30
C ASP A 8 22.49 -7.02 -12.96
N ASP A 9 21.31 -6.40 -12.92
CA ASP A 9 21.09 -5.04 -13.42
C ASP A 9 21.48 -3.95 -12.40
N LEU A 10 21.78 -4.34 -11.14
CA LEU A 10 22.25 -3.39 -10.12
C LEU A 10 23.72 -2.99 -10.37
N PRO A 11 24.06 -1.72 -10.14
CA PRO A 11 25.47 -1.33 -10.10
C PRO A 11 26.22 -2.06 -8.98
N GLU A 12 27.51 -2.29 -9.17
CA GLU A 12 28.34 -2.90 -8.14
C GLU A 12 28.46 -1.95 -6.93
N ALA A 13 27.95 -2.39 -5.78
CA ALA A 13 27.97 -1.64 -4.52
C ALA A 13 27.86 -2.58 -3.32
N ARG A 14 28.26 -2.07 -2.15
CA ARG A 14 28.06 -2.73 -0.86
C ARG A 14 26.74 -2.25 -0.25
N ARG A 15 25.89 -3.16 0.20
CA ARG A 15 24.53 -2.83 0.60
C ARG A 15 24.13 -3.36 1.96
N GLY A 16 23.31 -2.57 2.66
CA GLY A 16 22.43 -3.06 3.72
C GLY A 16 21.03 -3.33 3.12
N VAL A 17 20.58 -4.58 3.19
CA VAL A 17 19.40 -5.06 2.46
C VAL A 17 18.24 -5.37 3.41
N ALA A 18 17.12 -4.75 3.20
CA ALA A 18 15.85 -5.10 3.86
C ALA A 18 15.06 -6.09 2.97
N VAL A 19 14.60 -7.20 3.53
CA VAL A 19 13.89 -8.25 2.78
C VAL A 19 12.47 -8.43 3.28
N GLY A 20 11.49 -8.37 2.38
CA GLY A 20 10.09 -8.59 2.73
C GLY A 20 9.11 -8.30 1.59
N THR A 21 7.84 -8.59 1.79
CA THR A 21 6.78 -8.22 0.85
C THR A 21 6.43 -6.74 0.91
N PHE A 22 6.61 -6.13 2.07
CA PHE A 22 6.40 -4.71 2.36
C PHE A 22 5.02 -4.17 1.96
N ASP A 23 4.00 -5.02 1.88
CA ASP A 23 2.65 -4.58 1.53
C ASP A 23 2.12 -3.60 2.56
N GLY A 24 1.79 -2.39 2.10
CA GLY A 24 1.36 -1.25 2.92
C GLY A 24 2.50 -0.43 3.54
N VAL A 25 3.77 -0.83 3.43
CA VAL A 25 4.95 -0.11 4.01
C VAL A 25 4.62 0.53 5.38
N HIS A 26 4.17 -0.29 6.32
CA HIS A 26 3.75 0.13 7.65
C HIS A 26 4.95 0.36 8.59
N LEU A 27 4.71 0.89 9.80
CA LEU A 27 5.76 1.22 10.78
C LEU A 27 6.73 0.07 11.07
N GLY A 28 6.25 -1.18 11.09
CA GLY A 28 7.12 -2.36 11.23
C GLY A 28 8.06 -2.54 10.03
N HIS A 29 7.59 -2.28 8.81
CA HIS A 29 8.40 -2.32 7.60
C HIS A 29 9.45 -1.21 7.58
N LEU A 30 9.09 0.01 7.97
CA LEU A 30 10.03 1.13 8.06
C LEU A 30 11.17 0.83 9.03
N ARG A 31 10.89 0.16 10.16
CA ARG A 31 11.94 -0.30 11.08
C ARG A 31 12.89 -1.32 10.46
N VAL A 32 12.39 -2.19 9.58
CA VAL A 32 13.25 -3.14 8.85
C VAL A 32 14.16 -2.40 7.88
N ILE A 33 13.62 -1.43 7.14
CA ILE A 33 14.40 -0.58 6.24
C ILE A 33 15.45 0.21 7.02
N ASP A 34 15.08 0.82 8.14
CA ASP A 34 16.03 1.56 8.99
C ASP A 34 17.12 0.67 9.57
N ALA A 35 16.80 -0.57 9.93
CA ALA A 35 17.78 -1.54 10.42
C ALA A 35 18.78 -1.98 9.33
N ALA A 36 18.41 -1.91 8.04
CA ALA A 36 19.30 -2.18 6.93
C ALA A 36 20.34 -1.06 6.74
N ARG A 37 20.05 0.16 7.21
CA ARG A 37 20.98 1.29 7.09
C ARG A 37 22.25 1.03 7.89
N ALA A 38 23.39 1.19 7.25
CA ALA A 38 24.68 1.11 7.91
C ALA A 38 25.67 2.09 7.25
N ALA A 39 26.58 2.64 8.04
CA ALA A 39 27.53 3.62 7.55
C ALA A 39 28.40 3.06 6.40
N GLY A 40 28.44 3.77 5.29
CA GLY A 40 29.21 3.40 4.11
C GLY A 40 28.58 2.31 3.22
N LEU A 41 27.31 1.96 3.46
CA LEU A 41 26.55 1.04 2.63
C LEU A 41 25.35 1.77 1.99
N GLU A 42 24.97 1.38 0.77
CA GLU A 42 23.70 1.75 0.18
C GLU A 42 22.56 0.97 0.84
N THR A 43 21.41 1.62 1.02
CA THR A 43 20.23 0.97 1.59
C THR A 43 19.41 0.36 0.47
N ALA A 44 19.22 -0.93 0.48
CA ALA A 44 18.47 -1.63 -0.54
C ALA A 44 17.27 -2.41 0.02
N VAL A 45 16.28 -2.62 -0.83
CA VAL A 45 15.08 -3.43 -0.53
C VAL A 45 14.97 -4.56 -1.54
N VAL A 46 14.70 -5.76 -1.05
CA VAL A 46 14.19 -6.88 -1.85
C VAL A 46 12.70 -7.03 -1.58
N THR A 47 11.90 -6.88 -2.61
CA THR A 47 10.45 -7.08 -2.55
C THR A 47 9.97 -7.97 -3.69
N PHE A 48 8.69 -8.32 -3.70
CA PHE A 48 8.13 -9.31 -4.62
C PHE A 48 6.90 -8.75 -5.33
N ASP A 49 6.78 -9.09 -6.62
CA ASP A 49 5.61 -8.81 -7.44
C ASP A 49 5.45 -9.90 -8.50
N PRO A 50 4.29 -10.60 -8.56
CA PRO A 50 3.12 -10.45 -7.68
C PRO A 50 3.38 -10.86 -6.22
N HIS A 51 2.42 -10.53 -5.35
CA HIS A 51 2.52 -10.86 -3.92
C HIS A 51 2.60 -12.39 -3.71
N PRO A 52 3.56 -12.91 -2.91
CA PRO A 52 3.80 -14.36 -2.74
C PRO A 52 2.54 -15.17 -2.39
N ARG A 53 1.65 -14.63 -1.56
CA ARG A 53 0.41 -15.33 -1.19
C ARG A 53 -0.52 -15.54 -2.39
N ALA A 54 -0.59 -14.58 -3.32
CA ALA A 54 -1.43 -14.69 -4.51
C ALA A 54 -0.96 -15.84 -5.41
N VAL A 55 0.34 -15.94 -5.65
CA VAL A 55 0.92 -17.04 -6.45
C VAL A 55 0.73 -18.40 -5.78
N LEU A 56 0.79 -18.44 -4.44
CA LEU A 56 0.57 -19.65 -3.65
C LEU A 56 -0.93 -19.98 -3.43
N GLY A 57 -1.83 -19.42 -4.23
CA GLY A 57 -3.27 -19.73 -4.23
C GLY A 57 -4.02 -19.24 -2.99
N ARG A 58 -3.56 -18.15 -2.36
CA ARG A 58 -4.27 -17.51 -1.24
C ARG A 58 -4.74 -16.15 -1.67
N ASP A 59 -6.01 -15.89 -1.50
CA ASP A 59 -6.56 -14.55 -1.72
C ASP A 59 -5.90 -13.55 -0.76
N VAL A 60 -5.46 -12.43 -1.33
CA VAL A 60 -4.92 -11.32 -0.57
C VAL A 60 -5.32 -10.01 -1.25
N GLU A 61 -5.99 -9.16 -0.50
CA GLU A 61 -6.22 -7.79 -0.91
C GLU A 61 -4.99 -6.97 -0.51
N LEU A 62 -4.37 -6.32 -1.48
CA LEU A 62 -3.17 -5.52 -1.27
C LEU A 62 -3.51 -4.19 -0.59
N LEU A 63 -2.63 -3.72 0.28
CA LEU A 63 -2.71 -2.40 0.90
C LEU A 63 -2.14 -1.30 0.00
N THR A 64 -1.22 -1.67 -0.90
CA THR A 64 -0.57 -0.77 -1.86
C THR A 64 -0.29 -1.49 -3.16
N THR A 65 -0.40 -0.79 -4.28
CA THR A 65 0.16 -1.26 -5.55
C THR A 65 1.68 -1.35 -5.48
N LEU A 66 2.33 -1.96 -6.47
CA LEU A 66 3.78 -1.92 -6.56
C LEU A 66 4.28 -0.48 -6.74
N GLU A 67 3.64 0.31 -7.61
CA GLU A 67 4.03 1.70 -7.88
C GLU A 67 4.01 2.53 -6.59
N ARG A 68 2.91 2.47 -5.82
CA ARG A 68 2.81 3.18 -4.55
C ARG A 68 3.84 2.70 -3.53
N ARG A 69 4.13 1.41 -3.49
CA ARG A 69 5.14 0.82 -2.62
C ARG A 69 6.54 1.35 -2.93
N LEU A 70 6.87 1.51 -4.22
CA LEU A 70 8.14 2.10 -4.67
C LEU A 70 8.26 3.57 -4.25
N GLU A 71 7.20 4.38 -4.42
CA GLU A 71 7.17 5.76 -3.94
C GLU A 71 7.42 5.86 -2.42
N LEU A 72 6.83 4.94 -1.65
CA LEU A 72 7.03 4.89 -0.19
C LEU A 72 8.45 4.46 0.19
N PHE A 73 9.10 3.59 -0.58
CA PHE A 73 10.52 3.26 -0.40
C PHE A 73 11.41 4.46 -0.70
N GLU A 74 11.13 5.19 -1.78
CA GLU A 74 11.86 6.40 -2.12
C GLU A 74 11.74 7.46 -1.02
N ALA A 75 10.51 7.70 -0.52
CA ALA A 75 10.26 8.58 0.61
C ALA A 75 10.95 8.11 1.91
N ALA A 76 11.14 6.81 2.08
CA ALA A 76 11.92 6.22 3.17
C ALA A 76 13.43 6.32 2.94
N GLY A 77 13.92 6.87 1.82
CA GLY A 77 15.35 7.06 1.50
C GLY A 77 16.05 5.74 1.19
N VAL A 78 15.40 4.84 0.48
CA VAL A 78 15.99 3.63 -0.10
C VAL A 78 16.76 4.02 -1.37
N ASP A 79 17.96 3.49 -1.56
CA ASP A 79 18.80 3.78 -2.72
C ASP A 79 18.48 2.83 -3.89
N ASP A 80 18.33 1.53 -3.60
CA ASP A 80 18.07 0.49 -4.59
C ASP A 80 16.90 -0.41 -4.21
N VAL A 81 16.12 -0.84 -5.21
CA VAL A 81 15.04 -1.83 -5.02
C VAL A 81 15.16 -2.93 -6.06
N VAL A 82 15.21 -4.17 -5.59
CA VAL A 82 15.04 -5.35 -6.43
C VAL A 82 13.62 -5.87 -6.27
N VAL A 83 12.85 -5.80 -7.35
CA VAL A 83 11.48 -6.32 -7.42
C VAL A 83 11.55 -7.70 -8.07
N LEU A 84 11.62 -8.74 -7.27
CA LEU A 84 11.65 -10.11 -7.77
C LEU A 84 10.26 -10.54 -8.25
N GLU A 85 10.18 -11.09 -9.47
CA GLU A 85 8.99 -11.78 -9.91
C GLU A 85 8.81 -13.04 -9.07
N PHE A 86 7.73 -13.08 -8.27
CA PHE A 86 7.47 -14.25 -7.43
C PHE A 86 6.80 -15.34 -8.27
N THR A 87 7.58 -16.33 -8.65
CA THR A 87 7.15 -17.52 -9.41
C THR A 87 7.27 -18.78 -8.56
N GLU A 88 6.69 -19.89 -9.01
CA GLU A 88 6.91 -21.20 -8.40
C GLU A 88 8.41 -21.55 -8.37
N THR A 89 9.14 -21.23 -9.42
CA THR A 89 10.60 -21.45 -9.49
C THR A 89 11.33 -20.68 -8.38
N LEU A 90 10.98 -19.42 -8.13
CA LEU A 90 11.58 -18.64 -7.04
C LEU A 90 11.18 -19.21 -5.66
N ALA A 91 9.94 -19.69 -5.53
CA ALA A 91 9.44 -20.30 -4.29
C ALA A 91 10.15 -21.62 -3.97
N ASP A 92 10.60 -22.35 -4.98
CA ASP A 92 11.30 -23.63 -4.89
C ASP A 92 12.81 -23.52 -4.70
N LEU A 93 13.39 -22.31 -4.72
CA LEU A 93 14.80 -22.14 -4.43
C LEU A 93 15.14 -22.60 -3.03
N GLU A 94 16.23 -23.38 -2.92
CA GLU A 94 16.78 -23.68 -1.61
C GLU A 94 17.15 -22.39 -0.87
N PRO A 95 17.00 -22.32 0.46
CA PRO A 95 17.33 -21.11 1.20
C PRO A 95 18.76 -20.62 0.99
N THR A 96 19.71 -21.52 0.82
CA THR A 96 21.12 -21.17 0.53
C THR A 96 21.29 -20.59 -0.86
N GLU A 97 20.55 -21.10 -1.86
CA GLU A 97 20.55 -20.56 -3.22
C GLU A 97 19.97 -19.15 -3.26
N PHE A 98 18.85 -18.93 -2.58
CA PHE A 98 18.29 -17.57 -2.44
C PHE A 98 19.29 -16.60 -1.82
N ALA A 99 19.98 -17.01 -0.76
CA ALA A 99 20.98 -16.17 -0.09
C ALA A 99 22.16 -15.84 -1.00
N GLU A 100 22.67 -16.80 -1.75
CA GLU A 100 23.81 -16.60 -2.66
C GLU A 100 23.43 -15.82 -3.92
N LEU A 101 22.33 -16.22 -4.61
CA LEU A 101 21.96 -15.62 -5.87
C LEU A 101 21.38 -14.22 -5.70
N ILE A 102 20.58 -14.00 -4.66
CA ILE A 102 19.89 -12.72 -4.48
C ILE A 102 20.66 -11.82 -3.53
N LEU A 103 20.86 -12.23 -2.27
CA LEU A 103 21.45 -11.32 -1.28
C LEU A 103 22.93 -11.06 -1.56
N ARG A 104 23.73 -12.12 -1.78
CA ARG A 104 25.14 -11.94 -2.08
C ARG A 104 25.36 -11.34 -3.46
N GLY A 105 24.55 -11.72 -4.45
CA GLY A 105 24.56 -11.11 -5.77
C GLY A 105 24.34 -9.60 -5.74
N MET A 106 23.49 -9.10 -4.83
CA MET A 106 23.30 -7.66 -4.59
C MET A 106 24.48 -6.97 -3.86
N GLY A 107 25.50 -7.69 -3.41
CA GLY A 107 26.53 -7.14 -2.54
C GLY A 107 26.03 -6.87 -1.11
N ALA A 108 25.08 -7.65 -0.61
CA ALA A 108 24.57 -7.52 0.76
C ALA A 108 25.64 -7.87 1.79
N GLU A 109 25.94 -6.95 2.69
CA GLU A 109 26.77 -7.17 3.88
C GLU A 109 25.90 -7.24 5.13
N VAL A 110 24.93 -6.35 5.23
CA VAL A 110 23.91 -6.33 6.26
C VAL A 110 22.60 -6.84 5.67
N VAL A 111 21.90 -7.74 6.38
CA VAL A 111 20.57 -8.20 6.02
C VAL A 111 19.62 -7.95 7.17
N ALA A 112 18.61 -7.11 6.96
CA ALA A 112 17.59 -6.79 7.93
C ALA A 112 16.24 -7.42 7.56
N ALA A 113 15.59 -8.08 8.51
CA ALA A 113 14.23 -8.57 8.36
C ALA A 113 13.54 -8.73 9.72
N GLY A 114 12.21 -8.84 9.70
CA GLY A 114 11.45 -9.15 10.90
C GLY A 114 11.88 -10.49 11.52
N GLU A 115 11.86 -10.61 12.84
CA GLU A 115 12.31 -11.82 13.56
C GLU A 115 11.59 -13.12 13.16
N THR A 116 10.39 -13.01 12.58
CA THR A 116 9.58 -14.14 12.07
C THR A 116 9.81 -14.42 10.59
N PHE A 117 10.76 -13.72 9.94
CA PHE A 117 11.02 -13.87 8.52
C PHE A 117 11.45 -15.29 8.17
N ARG A 118 10.87 -15.82 7.08
CA ARG A 118 11.17 -17.12 6.51
C ARG A 118 11.24 -17.04 5.00
N PHE A 119 12.17 -17.75 4.38
CA PHE A 119 12.41 -17.69 2.94
C PHE A 119 12.84 -19.05 2.37
N GLY A 120 12.93 -19.13 1.05
CA GLY A 120 13.29 -20.33 0.31
C GLY A 120 12.20 -21.40 0.36
N ARG A 121 12.49 -22.56 -0.23
CA ARG A 121 11.56 -23.69 -0.34
C ARG A 121 10.95 -24.03 1.02
N ASP A 122 9.63 -24.20 1.04
CA ASP A 122 8.85 -24.52 2.22
C ASP A 122 9.09 -23.60 3.42
N ARG A 123 9.63 -22.38 3.18
CA ARG A 123 9.99 -21.41 4.22
C ARG A 123 11.02 -21.96 5.23
N GLN A 124 11.92 -22.83 4.79
CA GLN A 124 12.92 -23.47 5.64
C GLN A 124 14.06 -22.54 6.04
N GLY A 125 14.34 -21.50 5.24
CA GLY A 125 15.32 -20.48 5.56
C GLY A 125 14.85 -19.53 6.65
N ASP A 126 15.76 -19.12 7.52
CA ASP A 126 15.56 -18.16 8.59
C ASP A 126 16.77 -17.25 8.77
N LEU A 127 16.65 -16.30 9.69
CA LEU A 127 17.73 -15.34 9.99
C LEU A 127 18.96 -16.03 10.58
N THR A 128 18.82 -17.21 11.21
CA THR A 128 19.96 -17.97 11.75
C THR A 128 20.78 -18.61 10.64
N LEU A 129 20.11 -19.01 9.55
CA LEU A 129 20.85 -19.50 8.37
C LEU A 129 21.69 -18.37 7.74
N LEU A 130 21.14 -17.16 7.63
CA LEU A 130 21.89 -16.00 7.08
C LEU A 130 23.10 -15.66 7.93
N ASP A 131 23.03 -15.73 9.27
CA ASP A 131 24.20 -15.59 10.14
C ASP A 131 25.28 -16.63 9.83
N ARG A 132 24.86 -17.90 9.65
CA ARG A 132 25.82 -18.99 9.33
C ARG A 132 26.48 -18.82 7.97
N LEU A 133 25.78 -18.15 7.03
CA LEU A 133 26.31 -17.81 5.71
C LEU A 133 27.18 -16.54 5.73
N GLY A 134 27.37 -15.91 6.90
CA GLY A 134 28.32 -14.81 7.10
C GLY A 134 27.75 -13.41 6.82
N PHE A 135 26.43 -13.23 6.78
CA PHE A 135 25.81 -11.91 6.73
C PHE A 135 25.77 -11.27 8.13
N ASP A 136 25.89 -9.93 8.23
CA ASP A 136 25.52 -9.19 9.44
C ASP A 136 24.00 -9.09 9.51
N VAL A 137 23.37 -9.92 10.34
CA VAL A 137 21.91 -10.06 10.38
C VAL A 137 21.28 -9.15 11.43
N ARG A 138 20.41 -8.25 10.99
CA ARG A 138 19.64 -7.34 11.84
C ARG A 138 18.21 -7.87 12.04
N ARG A 139 17.96 -8.45 13.21
CA ARG A 139 16.64 -8.97 13.60
C ARG A 139 15.79 -7.84 14.13
N VAL A 140 14.69 -7.53 13.44
CA VAL A 140 13.77 -6.49 13.86
C VAL A 140 12.60 -7.12 14.62
N PRO A 141 12.45 -6.82 15.91
CA PRO A 141 11.33 -7.33 16.71
C PRO A 141 9.98 -6.87 16.15
N VAL A 142 8.95 -7.70 16.34
CA VAL A 142 7.58 -7.32 15.99
C VAL A 142 7.19 -6.07 16.79
N LEU A 143 6.69 -5.06 16.11
CA LEU A 143 6.25 -3.81 16.73
C LEU A 143 4.80 -3.98 17.23
N GLY A 144 4.63 -4.45 18.46
CA GLY A 144 3.31 -4.62 19.06
C GLY A 144 2.36 -5.40 18.13
N ASN A 145 1.22 -4.80 17.79
CA ASN A 145 0.22 -5.40 16.89
C ASN A 145 0.33 -4.87 15.44
N VAL A 146 1.47 -4.31 15.03
CA VAL A 146 1.65 -3.75 13.69
C VAL A 146 1.89 -4.86 12.68
N SER A 147 0.95 -5.05 11.76
CA SER A 147 1.07 -5.99 10.64
C SER A 147 0.10 -5.62 9.52
N SER A 148 0.41 -6.00 8.26
CA SER A 148 -0.51 -5.80 7.13
C SER A 148 -1.86 -6.50 7.35
N SER A 149 -1.88 -7.66 8.02
CA SER A 149 -3.15 -8.35 8.36
C SER A 149 -4.01 -7.51 9.30
N ARG A 150 -3.42 -6.92 10.33
CA ARG A 150 -4.16 -6.08 11.29
C ARG A 150 -4.64 -4.78 10.66
N ILE A 151 -3.86 -4.21 9.74
CA ILE A 151 -4.27 -3.03 8.96
C ILE A 151 -5.49 -3.36 8.10
N ARG A 152 -5.48 -4.51 7.39
CA ARG A 152 -6.65 -4.96 6.61
C ARG A 152 -7.90 -5.13 7.49
N GLU A 153 -7.75 -5.73 8.69
CA GLU A 153 -8.87 -5.86 9.64
C GLU A 153 -9.51 -4.52 9.98
N PHE A 154 -8.70 -3.48 10.26
CA PHE A 154 -9.22 -2.14 10.52
C PHE A 154 -9.89 -1.51 9.30
N LEU A 155 -9.29 -1.66 8.12
CA LEU A 155 -9.89 -1.13 6.89
C LEU A 155 -11.20 -1.82 6.55
N HIS A 156 -11.30 -3.15 6.68
CA HIS A 156 -12.55 -3.90 6.51
C HIS A 156 -13.63 -3.52 7.54
N ALA A 157 -13.21 -3.09 8.73
CA ALA A 157 -14.13 -2.59 9.75
C ALA A 157 -14.59 -1.13 9.51
N GLY A 158 -14.07 -0.45 8.47
CA GLY A 158 -14.34 0.97 8.22
C GLY A 158 -13.67 1.91 9.23
N GLU A 159 -12.53 1.50 9.79
CA GLU A 159 -11.75 2.22 10.81
C GLU A 159 -10.39 2.71 10.26
N PRO A 160 -10.36 3.57 9.22
CA PRO A 160 -9.12 3.98 8.57
C PRO A 160 -8.18 4.76 9.50
N ASP A 161 -8.71 5.50 10.48
CA ASP A 161 -7.92 6.18 11.51
C ASP A 161 -7.09 5.22 12.37
N ARG A 162 -7.62 4.03 12.65
CA ARG A 162 -6.90 2.98 13.38
C ARG A 162 -5.84 2.32 12.50
N ALA A 163 -6.14 2.10 11.22
CA ALA A 163 -5.18 1.62 10.24
C ALA A 163 -4.01 2.62 10.09
N ALA A 164 -4.30 3.93 10.05
CA ALA A 164 -3.30 4.98 9.94
C ALA A 164 -2.25 4.93 11.05
N ARG A 165 -2.67 4.67 12.30
CA ARG A 165 -1.73 4.53 13.46
C ARG A 165 -0.73 3.40 13.28
N LEU A 166 -1.08 2.34 12.55
CA LEU A 166 -0.17 1.23 12.27
C LEU A 166 0.68 1.48 11.03
N LEU A 167 0.11 2.19 10.06
CA LEU A 167 0.82 2.61 8.85
C LEU A 167 1.87 3.70 9.14
N GLY A 168 1.60 4.60 10.11
CA GLY A 168 2.38 5.83 10.34
C GLY A 168 2.05 6.94 9.33
N ARG A 169 0.96 6.77 8.57
CA ARG A 169 0.39 7.70 7.60
C ARG A 169 -1.09 7.37 7.38
N PRO A 170 -1.90 8.24 6.76
CA PRO A 170 -3.25 7.89 6.38
C PRO A 170 -3.30 6.61 5.53
N ALA A 171 -4.40 5.85 5.65
CA ALA A 171 -4.70 4.79 4.70
C ALA A 171 -5.01 5.40 3.33
N GLU A 172 -4.71 4.67 2.27
CA GLU A 172 -4.80 5.19 0.89
C GLU A 172 -5.54 4.20 -0.01
N VAL A 173 -6.24 4.73 -1.00
CA VAL A 173 -6.73 4.02 -2.17
C VAL A 173 -6.23 4.77 -3.40
N GLU A 174 -5.81 4.05 -4.43
CA GLU A 174 -5.35 4.67 -5.67
C GLU A 174 -6.06 4.09 -6.88
N GLY A 175 -6.14 4.89 -7.93
CA GLY A 175 -6.72 4.49 -9.20
C GLY A 175 -6.53 5.56 -10.27
N VAL A 176 -6.86 5.22 -11.50
CA VAL A 176 -6.90 6.18 -12.61
C VAL A 176 -8.28 6.81 -12.67
N VAL A 177 -8.33 8.12 -12.86
CA VAL A 177 -9.62 8.81 -13.00
C VAL A 177 -10.26 8.50 -14.33
N VAL A 178 -11.48 7.97 -14.27
CA VAL A 178 -12.28 7.60 -15.44
C VAL A 178 -13.60 8.38 -15.50
N HIS A 179 -14.24 8.36 -16.67
CA HIS A 179 -15.55 8.96 -16.82
C HIS A 179 -16.60 8.20 -16.00
N GLY A 180 -17.34 8.93 -15.18
CA GLY A 180 -18.50 8.44 -14.43
C GLY A 180 -19.81 8.89 -15.06
N ASP A 181 -20.92 8.67 -14.32
CA ASP A 181 -22.27 9.01 -14.78
C ASP A 181 -22.57 10.53 -14.85
N GLY A 182 -21.66 11.39 -14.35
CA GLY A 182 -21.75 12.85 -14.37
C GLY A 182 -22.78 13.45 -13.39
N ARG A 183 -23.49 12.62 -12.63
CA ARG A 183 -24.58 13.07 -11.71
C ARG A 183 -24.09 14.07 -10.66
N GLY A 184 -22.88 13.86 -10.11
CA GLY A 184 -22.31 14.78 -9.12
C GLY A 184 -22.12 16.19 -9.69
N ARG A 185 -21.69 16.32 -10.94
CA ARG A 185 -21.54 17.63 -11.62
C ARG A 185 -22.88 18.34 -11.78
N GLU A 186 -23.94 17.62 -12.14
CA GLU A 186 -25.30 18.19 -12.27
C GLU A 186 -25.85 18.70 -10.93
N LEU A 187 -25.44 18.08 -9.82
CA LEU A 187 -25.84 18.45 -8.46
C LEU A 187 -24.92 19.51 -7.83
N GLY A 188 -23.87 19.96 -8.51
CA GLY A 188 -22.91 20.93 -8.00
C GLY A 188 -21.76 20.34 -7.18
N PHE A 189 -21.62 19.02 -7.16
CA PHE A 189 -20.55 18.27 -6.46
C PHE A 189 -19.83 17.34 -7.44
N PRO A 190 -19.01 17.89 -8.37
CA PRO A 190 -18.26 17.05 -9.31
C PRO A 190 -17.37 16.06 -8.58
N THR A 191 -17.29 14.81 -9.06
CA THR A 191 -16.47 13.74 -8.48
C THR A 191 -15.51 13.18 -9.49
N ALA A 192 -14.29 12.87 -9.05
CA ALA A 192 -13.35 12.02 -9.75
C ALA A 192 -13.70 10.55 -9.46
N ASN A 193 -14.01 9.78 -10.50
CA ASN A 193 -14.30 8.35 -10.39
C ASN A 193 -13.00 7.58 -10.59
N LEU A 194 -12.61 6.77 -9.62
CA LEU A 194 -11.35 6.01 -9.66
C LEU A 194 -11.61 4.60 -10.18
N ASP A 195 -10.89 4.23 -11.24
CA ASP A 195 -10.68 2.84 -11.63
C ASP A 195 -9.57 2.26 -10.75
N VAL A 196 -9.99 1.56 -9.69
CA VAL A 196 -9.08 1.00 -8.68
C VAL A 196 -8.54 -0.34 -9.18
N PRO A 197 -7.21 -0.57 -9.17
CA PRO A 197 -6.63 -1.83 -9.58
C PRO A 197 -7.23 -3.04 -8.85
N SER A 198 -7.54 -4.09 -9.62
CA SER A 198 -8.05 -5.34 -9.07
C SER A 198 -7.13 -5.90 -7.98
N GLY A 199 -7.72 -6.35 -6.88
CA GLY A 199 -6.98 -6.90 -5.74
C GLY A 199 -6.43 -5.85 -4.76
N LEU A 200 -6.61 -4.55 -5.02
CA LEU A 200 -6.35 -3.51 -4.02
C LEU A 200 -7.52 -3.44 -3.02
N LEU A 201 -7.19 -3.34 -1.72
CA LEU A 201 -8.20 -3.21 -0.68
C LEU A 201 -8.88 -1.86 -0.75
N VAL A 202 -10.22 -1.89 -0.85
CA VAL A 202 -11.09 -0.72 -0.76
C VAL A 202 -11.91 -0.83 0.53
N PRO A 203 -12.02 0.24 1.34
CA PRO A 203 -12.84 0.24 2.55
C PRO A 203 -14.32 -0.11 2.28
N PRO A 204 -15.11 -0.46 3.30
CA PRO A 204 -16.55 -0.70 3.16
C PRO A 204 -17.33 0.46 2.53
N ASP A 205 -18.50 0.17 2.02
CA ASP A 205 -19.41 1.16 1.47
C ASP A 205 -19.72 2.26 2.51
N GLY A 206 -19.57 3.51 2.12
CA GLY A 206 -19.74 4.66 3.00
C GLY A 206 -19.19 5.95 2.42
N VAL A 207 -19.23 6.99 3.22
CA VAL A 207 -18.60 8.29 2.94
C VAL A 207 -17.50 8.55 3.95
N TYR A 208 -16.37 8.98 3.45
CA TYR A 208 -15.16 9.19 4.23
C TYR A 208 -14.63 10.62 4.00
N ALA A 209 -14.00 11.18 5.02
CA ALA A 209 -13.14 12.34 4.85
C ALA A 209 -11.76 11.89 4.38
N GLY A 210 -11.12 12.72 3.54
CA GLY A 210 -9.78 12.43 3.05
C GLY A 210 -9.11 13.57 2.32
N TRP A 211 -8.08 13.25 1.56
CA TRP A 211 -7.21 14.22 0.90
C TRP A 211 -6.66 13.65 -0.41
N THR A 212 -6.64 14.47 -1.44
CA THR A 212 -5.95 14.17 -2.70
C THR A 212 -5.67 15.47 -3.45
N CYS A 213 -4.65 15.51 -4.31
CA CYS A 213 -4.29 16.70 -5.10
C CYS A 213 -4.21 17.99 -4.28
N ASP A 214 -3.63 17.93 -3.07
CA ASP A 214 -3.51 19.05 -2.14
C ASP A 214 -4.86 19.70 -1.76
N ARG A 215 -5.94 18.92 -1.77
CA ARG A 215 -7.30 19.33 -1.39
C ARG A 215 -7.94 18.33 -0.45
N LEU A 216 -8.79 18.84 0.43
CA LEU A 216 -9.75 18.04 1.16
C LEU A 216 -10.70 17.36 0.18
N ALA A 217 -11.10 16.14 0.47
CA ALA A 217 -12.03 15.39 -0.37
C ALA A 217 -13.07 14.64 0.45
N ALA A 218 -14.33 14.68 -0.01
CA ALA A 218 -15.37 13.75 0.42
C ALA A 218 -15.31 12.53 -0.49
N ILE A 219 -15.06 11.37 0.10
CA ILE A 219 -14.82 10.13 -0.65
C ILE A 219 -15.99 9.20 -0.45
N SER A 220 -16.70 8.88 -1.52
CA SER A 220 -17.78 7.90 -1.54
C SER A 220 -17.27 6.55 -2.01
N VAL A 221 -17.50 5.52 -1.21
CA VAL A 221 -17.27 4.12 -1.58
C VAL A 221 -18.63 3.45 -1.67
N GLY A 222 -18.95 2.85 -2.80
CA GLY A 222 -20.24 2.20 -2.99
C GLY A 222 -20.19 1.12 -4.06
N THR A 223 -21.18 0.24 -4.04
CA THR A 223 -21.39 -0.77 -5.09
C THR A 223 -22.19 -0.19 -6.25
N ASN A 224 -21.76 -0.48 -7.49
CA ASN A 224 -22.57 -0.16 -8.66
C ASN A 224 -23.52 -1.34 -8.99
N PRO A 225 -24.82 -1.18 -8.87
CA PRO A 225 -25.77 -2.26 -9.17
C PRO A 225 -25.87 -2.61 -10.66
N GLN A 226 -25.23 -1.86 -11.57
CA GLN A 226 -25.35 -2.07 -13.03
C GLN A 226 -24.38 -3.10 -13.60
N PHE A 227 -23.37 -3.54 -12.83
CA PHE A 227 -22.40 -4.57 -13.24
C PHE A 227 -22.42 -5.73 -12.25
N ASP A 228 -23.39 -6.63 -12.33
CA ASP A 228 -23.54 -7.87 -11.55
C ASP A 228 -23.06 -7.83 -10.06
N GLY A 229 -23.03 -6.64 -9.46
CA GLY A 229 -22.98 -6.44 -8.02
C GLY A 229 -21.63 -6.61 -7.32
N VAL A 230 -20.48 -6.62 -8.01
CA VAL A 230 -19.19 -6.96 -7.38
C VAL A 230 -18.17 -5.82 -7.39
N GLU A 231 -18.24 -4.85 -8.31
CA GLU A 231 -17.25 -3.77 -8.35
C GLU A 231 -17.63 -2.61 -7.43
N ARG A 232 -16.78 -2.33 -6.45
CA ARG A 232 -16.85 -1.12 -5.64
C ARG A 232 -16.32 0.05 -6.44
N ARG A 233 -17.08 1.13 -6.48
CA ARG A 233 -16.64 2.42 -7.02
C ARG A 233 -16.10 3.29 -5.89
N VAL A 234 -15.01 3.97 -6.18
CA VAL A 234 -14.44 5.01 -5.32
C VAL A 234 -14.60 6.34 -6.07
N GLU A 235 -15.34 7.26 -5.49
CA GLU A 235 -15.57 8.58 -6.04
C GLU A 235 -15.05 9.63 -5.06
N ALA A 236 -14.22 10.55 -5.51
CA ALA A 236 -13.67 11.62 -4.70
C ALA A 236 -14.21 12.98 -5.19
N HIS A 237 -14.98 13.67 -4.33
CA HIS A 237 -15.31 15.08 -4.51
C HIS A 237 -14.25 15.93 -3.86
N LEU A 238 -13.38 16.55 -4.67
CA LEU A 238 -12.33 17.45 -4.18
C LEU A 238 -12.95 18.82 -3.87
N LEU A 239 -12.74 19.31 -2.67
CA LEU A 239 -13.26 20.60 -2.23
C LEU A 239 -12.47 21.74 -2.88
N ASP A 240 -13.21 22.76 -3.33
CA ASP A 240 -12.62 23.97 -3.92
C ASP A 240 -11.66 23.66 -5.10
N PHE A 241 -12.08 22.72 -5.98
CA PHE A 241 -11.30 22.26 -7.12
C PHE A 241 -12.21 22.08 -8.36
N ASP A 242 -11.75 22.53 -9.52
CA ASP A 242 -12.49 22.51 -10.79
C ASP A 242 -11.63 22.19 -12.03
N ASP A 243 -10.36 21.76 -11.82
CA ASP A 243 -9.50 21.30 -12.92
C ASP A 243 -9.87 19.90 -13.41
N ASP A 244 -9.33 19.52 -14.58
CA ASP A 244 -9.54 18.23 -15.18
C ASP A 244 -8.52 17.20 -14.64
N LEU A 245 -9.03 16.06 -14.17
CA LEU A 245 -8.25 14.95 -13.61
C LEU A 245 -8.35 13.66 -14.43
N TYR A 246 -9.07 13.63 -15.55
CA TYR A 246 -9.23 12.43 -16.35
C TYR A 246 -7.87 11.85 -16.79
N ASP A 247 -7.80 10.53 -16.83
CA ASP A 247 -6.63 9.74 -17.18
C ASP A 247 -5.41 9.93 -16.22
N GLN A 248 -5.58 10.69 -15.14
CA GLN A 248 -4.54 10.86 -14.13
C GLN A 248 -4.65 9.79 -13.04
N ARG A 249 -3.53 9.24 -12.60
CA ARG A 249 -3.45 8.41 -11.40
C ARG A 249 -3.58 9.30 -10.16
N LEU A 250 -4.53 8.99 -9.32
CA LEU A 250 -4.69 9.64 -8.01
C LEU A 250 -4.40 8.66 -6.88
N VAL A 251 -3.70 9.15 -5.87
CA VAL A 251 -3.61 8.54 -4.54
C VAL A 251 -4.52 9.34 -3.62
N VAL A 252 -5.53 8.69 -3.07
CA VAL A 252 -6.55 9.29 -2.22
C VAL A 252 -6.37 8.81 -0.79
N GLU A 253 -6.01 9.71 0.12
CA GLU A 253 -5.96 9.42 1.55
C GLU A 253 -7.37 9.26 2.11
N ILE A 254 -7.60 8.23 2.90
CA ILE A 254 -8.84 7.96 3.64
C ILE A 254 -8.59 8.22 5.12
N TRP A 255 -9.20 9.26 5.68
CA TRP A 255 -8.91 9.70 7.05
C TRP A 255 -9.83 9.12 8.11
N SER A 256 -11.12 9.30 7.91
CA SER A 256 -12.16 8.85 8.86
C SER A 256 -13.46 8.54 8.13
N SER A 257 -14.22 7.59 8.67
CA SER A 257 -15.57 7.32 8.22
C SER A 257 -16.52 8.41 8.74
N LEU A 258 -17.28 9.03 7.85
CA LEU A 258 -18.31 10.03 8.19
C LEU A 258 -19.64 9.35 8.42
N ARG A 259 -20.03 8.43 7.52
CA ARG A 259 -21.29 7.68 7.60
C ARG A 259 -21.27 6.46 6.66
N GLY A 260 -22.17 5.53 6.88
CA GLY A 260 -22.48 4.47 5.92
C GLY A 260 -23.27 4.97 4.71
N GLN A 261 -23.55 4.08 3.75
CA GLN A 261 -24.43 4.36 2.63
C GLN A 261 -25.86 4.60 3.10
N MET A 262 -26.53 5.55 2.44
CA MET A 262 -27.92 5.93 2.72
C MET A 262 -28.73 5.98 1.43
N ARG A 263 -30.04 5.73 1.53
CA ARG A 263 -30.99 5.97 0.44
C ARG A 263 -31.69 7.28 0.70
N PHE A 264 -31.96 8.03 -0.35
CA PHE A 264 -32.65 9.32 -0.29
C PHE A 264 -33.95 9.27 -1.06
N ASP A 265 -34.99 9.84 -0.50
CA ASP A 265 -36.33 9.87 -1.09
C ASP A 265 -36.47 11.01 -2.12
N SER A 266 -35.54 11.97 -2.15
CA SER A 266 -35.53 13.07 -3.11
C SER A 266 -34.09 13.53 -3.43
N VAL A 267 -33.95 14.24 -4.54
CA VAL A 267 -32.69 14.86 -4.96
C VAL A 267 -32.27 15.95 -3.97
N GLU A 268 -33.22 16.70 -3.45
CA GLU A 268 -33.00 17.77 -2.48
C GLU A 268 -32.39 17.21 -1.19
N ALA A 269 -32.93 16.09 -0.67
CA ALA A 269 -32.40 15.41 0.51
C ALA A 269 -30.96 14.88 0.28
N LEU A 270 -30.66 14.37 -0.92
CA LEU A 270 -29.32 13.97 -1.31
C LEU A 270 -28.35 15.17 -1.31
N VAL A 271 -28.74 16.30 -1.92
CA VAL A 271 -27.92 17.53 -2.00
C VAL A 271 -27.64 18.09 -0.60
N GLU A 272 -28.67 18.12 0.27
CA GLU A 272 -28.53 18.57 1.66
C GLU A 272 -27.51 17.68 2.41
N GLN A 273 -27.60 16.36 2.26
CA GLN A 273 -26.69 15.42 2.92
C GLN A 273 -25.26 15.57 2.39
N ILE A 274 -25.05 15.71 1.07
CA ILE A 274 -23.71 15.95 0.52
C ILE A 274 -23.12 17.25 1.08
N GLY A 275 -23.94 18.31 1.20
CA GLY A 275 -23.52 19.54 1.84
C GLY A 275 -23.09 19.37 3.30
N ALA A 276 -23.80 18.54 4.06
CA ALA A 276 -23.42 18.18 5.43
C ALA A 276 -22.13 17.36 5.48
N ASP A 277 -21.95 16.39 4.58
CA ASP A 277 -20.73 15.60 4.46
C ASP A 277 -19.51 16.50 4.15
N VAL A 278 -19.65 17.44 3.21
CA VAL A 278 -18.61 18.42 2.87
C VAL A 278 -18.24 19.31 4.08
N ALA A 279 -19.25 19.73 4.87
CA ALA A 279 -18.99 20.49 6.09
C ALA A 279 -18.17 19.66 7.10
N GLN A 280 -18.51 18.38 7.28
CA GLN A 280 -17.77 17.48 8.17
C GLN A 280 -16.33 17.23 7.67
N VAL A 281 -16.12 17.12 6.34
CA VAL A 281 -14.79 17.00 5.76
C VAL A 281 -13.92 18.21 6.11
N ARG A 282 -14.47 19.44 6.07
CA ARG A 282 -13.74 20.66 6.43
C ARG A 282 -13.31 20.70 7.90
N GLU A 283 -14.03 20.00 8.79
CA GLU A 283 -13.73 19.89 10.21
C GLU A 283 -12.83 18.68 10.54
N SER A 284 -12.64 17.77 9.59
CA SER A 284 -11.86 16.56 9.79
C SER A 284 -10.36 16.85 9.89
N ALA A 285 -9.69 16.16 10.81
CA ALA A 285 -8.25 16.24 10.95
C ALA A 285 -7.57 15.06 10.26
N ARG A 286 -6.45 15.33 9.59
CA ARG A 286 -5.60 14.29 9.02
C ARG A 286 -5.06 13.40 10.14
N PRO A 287 -5.29 12.07 10.10
CA PRO A 287 -4.76 11.15 11.11
C PRO A 287 -3.24 11.02 10.99
N VAL A 288 -2.55 10.94 12.15
CA VAL A 288 -1.08 10.78 12.35
C VAL A 288 -0.25 12.02 12.13
#